data_a741157a924a8ee0403fceade489f9c1
#
_entry.id   a741157a924a8ee0403fceade489f9c1
#
_cell.length_a   1.000
_cell.length_b   1.000
_cell.length_c   1.000
_cell.angle_alpha   90.00
_cell.angle_beta   90.00
_cell.angle_gamma   90.00
#
_symmetry.space_group_name_H-M   'P 1'
#
loop_
_entity.id
_entity.type
_entity.pdbx_description
1 polymer ?
#
loop_
_entity_poly.entity_id
_entity_poly.type
_entity_poly.pdbx_seq_one_letter_code
_entity_poly.pdbx_strand_id
1 'polypeptide(L)'
;MTIPNRSARLAALTALLTWSAAGCAGPTEAGGASSTVAPDAGPPPVDGALAVPPGEVEQTTFAADLNVVLLAMTRLPTGIYYRDIEEGTGVPATAGREVLVSYVAMLPDGTEIDRTAPGARPLAFKVGEGIVIRGWDLGVRGMRVGGTRQLVVPSRFAYGPRGTAKVPPNSVMVFVMRLDGVR
;
A
#
# COMPACT_ATOMS: atom_id res chain seq x y z
N MET A 1 -43.84 -27.04 -1.14
CA MET A 1 -44.29 -25.70 -0.70
C MET A 1 -43.47 -24.71 -1.50
N THR A 2 -44.08 -24.24 -2.55
CA THR A 2 -43.45 -23.53 -3.68
C THR A 2 -43.59 -22.02 -3.44
N ILE A 3 -42.52 -21.27 -3.56
CA ILE A 3 -42.55 -19.79 -3.47
C ILE A 3 -42.20 -19.21 -4.83
N PRO A 4 -42.98 -18.30 -5.41
CA PRO A 4 -42.83 -17.85 -6.78
C PRO A 4 -41.89 -16.66 -6.92
N ASN A 5 -41.21 -16.70 -8.05
CA ASN A 5 -40.48 -15.67 -8.77
C ASN A 5 -41.34 -14.41 -9.03
N ARG A 6 -40.79 -13.23 -8.77
CA ARG A 6 -41.31 -11.96 -9.31
C ARG A 6 -40.26 -11.20 -10.05
N SER A 7 -40.32 -11.37 -11.35
CA SER A 7 -39.70 -10.45 -12.32
C SER A 7 -40.46 -9.11 -12.29
N ALA A 8 -39.77 -8.01 -12.24
CA ALA A 8 -40.31 -6.70 -12.62
C ALA A 8 -39.34 -6.02 -13.59
N ARG A 9 -39.85 -5.89 -14.81
CA ARG A 9 -39.33 -5.08 -15.92
C ARG A 9 -39.71 -3.62 -15.71
N LEU A 10 -39.02 -2.76 -16.41
CA LEU A 10 -39.34 -1.43 -17.00
C LEU A 10 -38.26 -0.40 -16.58
N ALA A 11 -37.85 0.54 -17.38
CA ALA A 11 -38.05 0.93 -18.78
C ALA A 11 -36.94 1.93 -19.12
N ALA A 12 -36.59 1.98 -20.39
CA ALA A 12 -35.70 2.95 -20.99
C ALA A 12 -36.30 4.35 -20.98
N LEU A 13 -35.46 5.37 -20.81
CA LEU A 13 -35.75 6.72 -21.29
C LEU A 13 -34.51 7.33 -21.91
N THR A 14 -34.58 7.39 -23.24
CA THR A 14 -33.70 8.11 -24.16
C THR A 14 -33.98 9.61 -24.06
N ALA A 15 -32.96 10.43 -23.88
CA ALA A 15 -33.06 11.85 -24.19
C ALA A 15 -31.82 12.30 -24.95
N LEU A 16 -31.98 12.42 -26.25
CA LEU A 16 -31.09 13.19 -27.14
C LEU A 16 -31.30 14.69 -26.87
N LEU A 17 -30.20 15.40 -26.68
CA LEU A 17 -30.17 16.85 -26.92
C LEU A 17 -28.95 17.15 -27.78
N THR A 18 -29.22 17.39 -29.05
CA THR A 18 -28.36 18.04 -30.02
C THR A 18 -28.28 19.54 -29.72
N TRP A 19 -27.08 20.08 -29.66
CA TRP A 19 -26.88 21.51 -29.84
C TRP A 19 -25.84 21.75 -30.91
N SER A 20 -26.31 22.41 -31.96
CA SER A 20 -25.61 22.78 -33.19
C SER A 20 -25.32 24.28 -33.17
N ALA A 21 -24.34 24.65 -33.99
CA ALA A 21 -24.05 25.95 -34.57
C ALA A 21 -23.06 26.84 -33.78
N ALA A 22 -21.89 27.04 -34.31
CA ALA A 22 -21.46 27.79 -35.51
C ALA A 22 -21.16 29.27 -35.18
N GLY A 23 -19.97 29.68 -35.57
CA GLY A 23 -19.74 31.09 -35.87
C GLY A 23 -18.37 31.63 -35.51
N CYS A 24 -17.53 31.66 -36.51
CA CYS A 24 -16.74 32.76 -37.12
C CYS A 24 -15.57 33.40 -36.35
N ALA A 25 -14.42 33.10 -36.90
CA ALA A 25 -13.46 34.00 -37.59
C ALA A 25 -12.86 35.21 -36.89
N GLY A 26 -11.57 35.13 -36.62
CA GLY A 26 -10.36 35.89 -36.84
C GLY A 26 -10.37 37.42 -36.58
N PRO A 27 -9.28 38.16 -36.83
CA PRO A 27 -7.85 37.79 -36.74
C PRO A 27 -7.01 38.79 -35.91
N THR A 28 -5.71 38.49 -35.70
CA THR A 28 -4.53 39.36 -35.68
C THR A 28 -4.49 40.53 -34.64
N GLU A 29 -3.53 40.54 -33.74
CA GLU A 29 -2.37 41.43 -33.81
C GLU A 29 -1.39 41.24 -32.65
N ALA A 30 -0.20 41.52 -33.01
CA ALA A 30 1.07 41.44 -32.36
C ALA A 30 1.22 42.27 -31.08
N GLY A 31 2.17 41.86 -30.28
CA GLY A 31 3.00 42.80 -29.54
C GLY A 31 2.93 42.73 -28.05
N GLY A 32 4.04 42.37 -27.42
CA GLY A 32 4.27 42.66 -26.04
C GLY A 32 5.01 41.56 -25.29
N ALA A 33 6.32 41.45 -25.55
CA ALA A 33 7.22 40.79 -24.64
C ALA A 33 7.16 41.54 -23.28
N SER A 34 6.54 40.93 -22.31
CA SER A 34 6.74 41.31 -20.91
C SER A 34 7.22 40.09 -20.17
N SER A 35 8.54 40.02 -20.03
CA SER A 35 9.21 39.12 -19.12
C SER A 35 8.77 39.45 -17.69
N THR A 36 7.70 38.87 -17.26
CA THR A 36 7.39 38.78 -15.84
C THR A 36 8.09 37.57 -15.32
N VAL A 37 9.28 37.80 -14.75
CA VAL A 37 9.95 36.81 -13.90
C VAL A 37 8.95 36.39 -12.84
N ALA A 38 8.46 35.17 -12.96
CA ALA A 38 7.71 34.54 -11.89
C ALA A 38 8.60 34.48 -10.65
N PRO A 39 8.12 34.87 -9.47
CA PRO A 39 8.89 34.71 -8.25
C PRO A 39 9.17 33.22 -8.05
N ASP A 40 10.45 32.96 -7.78
CA ASP A 40 11.03 31.74 -7.32
C ASP A 40 10.02 30.75 -6.72
N ALA A 41 9.57 29.80 -7.53
CA ALA A 41 8.90 28.63 -7.03
C ALA A 41 9.99 27.83 -6.31
N GLY A 42 10.01 27.97 -4.99
CA GLY A 42 10.87 27.17 -4.14
C GLY A 42 10.82 25.70 -4.56
N PRO A 43 11.84 24.93 -4.23
CA PRO A 43 11.90 23.51 -4.63
C PRO A 43 10.57 22.85 -4.30
N PRO A 44 10.01 22.04 -5.23
CA PRO A 44 8.76 21.36 -4.97
C PRO A 44 8.89 20.60 -3.67
N PRO A 45 7.88 20.61 -2.80
CA PRO A 45 7.93 19.87 -1.57
C PRO A 45 8.29 18.43 -1.89
N VAL A 46 9.36 17.97 -1.30
CA VAL A 46 9.88 16.59 -1.44
C VAL A 46 8.95 15.54 -0.83
N ASP A 47 7.79 15.98 -0.41
CA ASP A 47 6.63 15.17 -0.07
C ASP A 47 5.84 14.78 -1.34
N GLY A 48 6.57 14.41 -2.39
CA GLY A 48 6.00 13.58 -3.42
C GLY A 48 5.54 12.31 -2.73
N ALA A 49 4.41 12.45 -2.03
CA ALA A 49 3.65 11.32 -1.58
C ALA A 49 3.58 10.40 -2.79
N LEU A 50 4.28 9.28 -2.72
CA LEU A 50 4.00 8.11 -3.53
C LEU A 50 2.59 7.69 -3.11
N ALA A 51 1.60 8.55 -3.46
CA ALA A 51 0.21 8.23 -3.30
C ALA A 51 0.02 6.93 -4.06
N VAL A 52 -0.14 5.87 -3.31
CA VAL A 52 -0.60 4.60 -3.87
C VAL A 52 -1.87 4.97 -4.61
N PRO A 53 -1.98 4.73 -5.92
CA PRO A 53 -3.30 4.75 -6.51
C PRO A 53 -4.17 3.88 -5.60
N PRO A 54 -5.31 4.40 -5.11
CA PRO A 54 -6.18 3.59 -4.30
C PRO A 54 -6.50 2.35 -5.12
N GLY A 55 -6.12 1.18 -4.67
CA GLY A 55 -6.54 0.00 -5.35
C GLY A 55 -5.60 -1.18 -5.45
N GLU A 56 -4.27 -1.06 -5.30
CA GLU A 56 -3.40 -2.24 -5.47
C GLU A 56 -3.70 -3.31 -4.41
N VAL A 57 -3.75 -2.94 -3.15
CA VAL A 57 -4.05 -3.85 -2.04
C VAL A 57 -5.54 -4.16 -1.98
N GLU A 58 -6.38 -3.14 -2.19
CA GLU A 58 -7.85 -3.26 -2.13
C GLU A 58 -8.43 -4.09 -3.29
N GLN A 59 -7.72 -4.19 -4.41
CA GLN A 59 -8.07 -5.04 -5.56
C GLN A 59 -7.50 -6.46 -5.47
N THR A 60 -6.65 -6.71 -4.49
CA THR A 60 -6.03 -8.02 -4.30
C THR A 60 -6.99 -8.96 -3.57
N THR A 61 -7.19 -10.16 -4.13
CA THR A 61 -7.90 -11.24 -3.43
C THR A 61 -6.90 -11.97 -2.54
N PHE A 62 -7.25 -12.12 -1.26
CA PHE A 62 -6.43 -12.85 -0.29
C PHE A 62 -7.04 -14.21 0.01
N ALA A 63 -6.19 -15.21 0.16
CA ALA A 63 -6.60 -16.54 0.61
C ALA A 63 -7.20 -16.45 2.04
N ALA A 64 -8.21 -17.25 2.30
CA ALA A 64 -8.97 -17.18 3.55
C ALA A 64 -8.13 -17.50 4.80
N ASP A 65 -7.14 -18.36 4.67
CA ASP A 65 -6.22 -18.76 5.73
C ASP A 65 -5.27 -17.64 6.17
N LEU A 66 -5.02 -16.65 5.31
CA LEU A 66 -4.27 -15.44 5.66
C LEU A 66 -5.04 -14.53 6.63
N ASN A 67 -6.34 -14.70 6.71
CA ASN A 67 -7.21 -13.90 7.60
C ASN A 67 -7.01 -12.38 7.44
N VAL A 68 -6.81 -11.92 6.20
CA VAL A 68 -6.65 -10.50 5.86
C VAL A 68 -8.03 -9.85 5.75
N VAL A 69 -8.36 -8.97 6.69
CA VAL A 69 -9.60 -8.17 6.67
C VAL A 69 -9.20 -6.70 6.64
N LEU A 70 -9.09 -6.11 5.45
CA LEU A 70 -8.59 -4.74 5.26
C LEU A 70 -9.38 -3.70 6.05
N LEU A 71 -10.69 -3.89 6.22
CA LEU A 71 -11.55 -2.98 7.00
C LEU A 71 -11.22 -2.98 8.51
N ALA A 72 -10.60 -4.05 9.00
CA ALA A 72 -10.16 -4.17 10.39
C ALA A 72 -8.67 -3.83 10.57
N MET A 73 -8.00 -3.38 9.51
CA MET A 73 -6.59 -3.02 9.53
C MET A 73 -6.40 -1.51 9.49
N THR A 74 -5.34 -1.03 10.11
CA THR A 74 -4.92 0.36 10.01
C THR A 74 -4.17 0.58 8.70
N ARG A 75 -4.62 1.55 7.90
CA ARG A 75 -3.96 1.95 6.65
C ARG A 75 -2.98 3.10 6.93
N LEU A 76 -1.73 2.92 6.56
CA LEU A 76 -0.75 4.00 6.53
C LEU A 76 -0.95 4.89 5.29
N PRO A 77 -0.52 6.17 5.33
CA PRO A 77 -0.59 7.06 4.16
C PRO A 77 0.11 6.50 2.91
N THR A 78 1.08 5.61 3.12
CA THR A 78 1.80 4.88 2.07
C THR A 78 0.97 3.78 1.39
N GLY A 79 -0.19 3.42 1.94
CA GLY A 79 -1.03 2.32 1.46
C GLY A 79 -0.62 0.94 1.98
N ILE A 80 0.30 0.89 2.92
CA ILE A 80 0.57 -0.32 3.70
C ILE A 80 -0.55 -0.47 4.72
N TYR A 81 -1.05 -1.69 4.88
CA TYR A 81 -2.01 -2.04 5.93
C TYR A 81 -1.34 -2.85 7.01
N TYR A 82 -1.73 -2.61 8.25
CA TYR A 82 -1.25 -3.43 9.37
C TYR A 82 -2.35 -3.68 10.40
N ARG A 83 -2.19 -4.77 11.11
CA ARG A 83 -3.01 -5.14 12.27
C ARG A 83 -2.12 -5.81 13.31
N ASP A 84 -2.20 -5.34 14.53
CA ASP A 84 -1.59 -6.04 15.65
C ASP A 84 -2.46 -7.26 15.99
N ILE A 85 -1.90 -8.47 15.79
CA ILE A 85 -2.53 -9.73 16.21
C ILE A 85 -2.38 -9.87 17.72
N GLU A 86 -1.21 -9.49 18.22
CA GLU A 86 -0.86 -9.46 19.64
C GLU A 86 -0.07 -8.20 19.92
N GLU A 87 -0.51 -7.42 20.90
CA GLU A 87 0.23 -6.24 21.33
C GLU A 87 1.34 -6.63 22.30
N GLY A 88 2.57 -6.23 21.99
CA GLY A 88 3.70 -6.40 22.89
C GLY A 88 3.66 -5.41 24.05
N THR A 89 4.31 -5.76 25.14
CA THR A 89 4.42 -4.90 26.34
C THR A 89 5.82 -4.30 26.52
N GLY A 90 6.79 -4.75 25.71
CA GLY A 90 8.18 -4.32 25.83
C GLY A 90 8.50 -2.99 25.17
N VAL A 91 9.80 -2.75 24.94
CA VAL A 91 10.32 -1.52 24.33
C VAL A 91 9.80 -1.36 22.91
N PRO A 92 9.34 -0.16 22.48
CA PRO A 92 8.86 0.07 21.14
C PRO A 92 10.00 0.13 20.10
N ALA A 93 9.74 -0.36 18.90
CA ALA A 93 10.59 -0.18 17.74
C ALA A 93 10.51 1.26 17.23
N THR A 94 11.63 1.96 17.23
CA THR A 94 11.76 3.35 16.78
C THR A 94 12.83 3.46 15.69
N ALA A 95 12.78 4.51 14.89
CA ALA A 95 13.78 4.75 13.84
C ALA A 95 15.20 4.80 14.45
N GLY A 96 16.18 4.21 13.73
CA GLY A 96 17.58 4.14 14.15
C GLY A 96 17.91 3.05 15.16
N ARG A 97 16.92 2.37 15.76
CA ARG A 97 17.16 1.24 16.67
C ARG A 97 17.29 -0.06 15.88
N GLU A 98 18.15 -0.93 16.37
CA GLU A 98 18.22 -2.30 15.87
C GLU A 98 17.08 -3.13 16.44
N VAL A 99 16.35 -3.81 15.57
CA VAL A 99 15.24 -4.70 15.91
C VAL A 99 15.59 -6.13 15.58
N LEU A 100 15.07 -7.06 16.35
CA LEU A 100 15.15 -8.50 16.14
C LEU A 100 13.74 -8.98 15.80
N VAL A 101 13.55 -9.53 14.59
CA VAL A 101 12.23 -9.90 14.08
C VAL A 101 12.22 -11.34 13.55
N SER A 102 11.29 -12.12 14.07
CA SER A 102 10.89 -13.39 13.46
C SER A 102 9.69 -13.16 12.54
N TYR A 103 9.63 -13.83 11.39
CA TYR A 103 8.60 -13.55 10.39
C TYR A 103 8.20 -14.76 9.55
N VAL A 104 7.06 -14.63 8.91
CA VAL A 104 6.61 -15.42 7.77
C VAL A 104 6.21 -14.46 6.66
N ALA A 105 6.73 -14.68 5.45
CA ALA A 105 6.42 -13.93 4.24
C ALA A 105 5.61 -14.77 3.28
N MET A 106 4.48 -14.24 2.81
CA MET A 106 3.53 -14.97 1.98
C MET A 106 3.06 -14.11 0.79
N LEU A 107 2.68 -14.77 -0.28
CA LEU A 107 1.88 -14.18 -1.37
C LEU A 107 0.40 -14.08 -0.97
N PRO A 108 -0.42 -13.32 -1.70
CA PRO A 108 -1.84 -13.20 -1.41
C PRO A 108 -2.62 -14.53 -1.48
N ASP A 109 -2.14 -15.49 -2.25
CA ASP A 109 -2.73 -16.83 -2.40
C ASP A 109 -2.38 -17.78 -1.23
N GLY A 110 -1.60 -17.32 -0.23
CA GLY A 110 -1.14 -18.11 0.90
C GLY A 110 0.18 -18.83 0.65
N THR A 111 0.76 -18.73 -0.53
CA THR A 111 2.07 -19.35 -0.82
C THR A 111 3.15 -18.73 0.06
N GLU A 112 3.79 -19.53 0.89
CA GLU A 112 4.92 -19.12 1.72
C GLU A 112 6.18 -18.92 0.87
N ILE A 113 6.77 -17.76 0.97
CA ILE A 113 7.97 -17.36 0.23
C ILE A 113 9.22 -17.54 1.08
N ASP A 114 9.12 -17.15 2.36
CA ASP A 114 10.24 -17.20 3.30
C ASP A 114 9.75 -17.14 4.74
N ARG A 115 10.56 -17.63 5.67
CA ARG A 115 10.30 -17.55 7.11
C ARG A 115 11.56 -17.60 7.94
N THR A 116 11.50 -17.09 9.14
CA THR A 116 12.45 -17.45 10.20
C THR A 116 12.13 -18.86 10.66
N ALA A 117 13.07 -19.81 10.47
CA ALA A 117 12.86 -21.19 10.91
C ALA A 117 12.67 -21.27 12.44
N PRO A 118 11.86 -22.22 12.93
CA PRO A 118 11.72 -22.42 14.38
C PRO A 118 13.08 -22.64 15.05
N GLY A 119 13.36 -21.87 16.09
CA GLY A 119 14.64 -21.91 16.81
C GLY A 119 15.83 -21.23 16.13
N ALA A 120 15.64 -20.69 14.91
CA ALA A 120 16.66 -19.88 14.27
C ALA A 120 16.79 -18.50 14.93
N ARG A 121 17.92 -17.84 14.67
CA ARG A 121 18.10 -16.45 15.11
C ARG A 121 17.13 -15.54 14.36
N PRO A 122 16.43 -14.63 15.07
CA PRO A 122 15.66 -13.59 14.45
C PRO A 122 16.51 -12.72 13.51
N LEU A 123 15.90 -12.19 12.46
CA LEU A 123 16.55 -11.25 11.57
C LEU A 123 16.77 -9.93 12.30
N ALA A 124 18.04 -9.46 12.30
CA ALA A 124 18.41 -8.18 12.89
C ALA A 124 18.53 -7.11 11.79
N PHE A 125 17.91 -5.95 12.00
CA PHE A 125 18.10 -4.79 11.13
C PHE A 125 17.81 -3.48 11.87
N LYS A 126 18.39 -2.38 11.38
CA LYS A 126 18.09 -1.04 11.89
C LYS A 126 16.92 -0.43 11.16
N VAL A 127 15.96 0.07 11.91
CA VAL A 127 14.73 0.65 11.41
C VAL A 127 15.00 1.96 10.66
N GLY A 128 14.64 2.00 9.38
CA GLY A 128 14.73 3.19 8.53
C GLY A 128 16.04 3.33 7.76
N GLU A 129 16.98 2.37 7.82
CA GLU A 129 18.23 2.39 7.08
C GLU A 129 18.14 1.75 5.68
N GLY A 130 16.98 1.20 5.29
CA GLY A 130 16.78 0.60 3.97
C GLY A 130 17.53 -0.73 3.76
N ILE A 131 17.90 -1.41 4.83
CA ILE A 131 18.55 -2.74 4.79
C ILE A 131 17.53 -3.81 4.39
N VAL A 132 16.26 -3.59 4.71
CA VAL A 132 15.12 -4.44 4.39
C VAL A 132 14.18 -3.73 3.42
N ILE A 133 13.15 -4.43 2.94
CA ILE A 133 12.12 -3.79 2.10
C ILE A 133 11.47 -2.61 2.85
N ARG A 134 11.13 -1.54 2.12
CA ARG A 134 10.57 -0.32 2.73
C ARG A 134 9.29 -0.59 3.52
N GLY A 135 8.52 -1.59 3.11
CA GLY A 135 7.32 -2.03 3.83
C GLY A 135 7.61 -2.41 5.27
N TRP A 136 8.73 -3.05 5.54
CA TRP A 136 9.16 -3.43 6.88
C TRP A 136 9.64 -2.24 7.69
N ASP A 137 10.50 -1.40 7.10
CA ASP A 137 10.99 -0.18 7.76
C ASP A 137 9.85 0.73 8.25
N LEU A 138 8.74 0.75 7.51
CA LEU A 138 7.56 1.54 7.87
C LEU A 138 6.61 0.75 8.79
N GLY A 139 6.43 -0.55 8.52
CA GLY A 139 5.45 -1.38 9.20
C GLY A 139 5.84 -1.81 10.61
N VAL A 140 7.15 -1.93 10.91
CA VAL A 140 7.63 -2.34 12.23
C VAL A 140 7.58 -1.20 13.27
N ARG A 141 7.53 0.05 12.78
CA ARG A 141 7.52 1.22 13.70
C ARG A 141 6.34 1.16 14.65
N GLY A 142 6.62 1.46 15.90
CA GLY A 142 5.63 1.45 16.96
C GLY A 142 5.26 0.06 17.50
N MET A 143 5.71 -1.04 16.86
CA MET A 143 5.57 -2.37 17.47
C MET A 143 6.34 -2.41 18.80
N ARG A 144 5.80 -3.14 19.78
CA ARG A 144 6.49 -3.38 21.05
C ARG A 144 7.03 -4.80 21.10
N VAL A 145 8.15 -4.98 21.78
CA VAL A 145 8.75 -6.30 21.99
C VAL A 145 7.73 -7.25 22.61
N GLY A 146 7.67 -8.47 22.08
CA GLY A 146 6.67 -9.49 22.39
C GLY A 146 5.44 -9.45 21.49
N GLY A 147 5.22 -8.37 20.74
CA GLY A 147 4.06 -8.22 19.87
C GLY A 147 4.20 -8.93 18.53
N THR A 148 3.05 -9.27 17.95
CA THR A 148 2.91 -9.88 16.62
C THR A 148 2.02 -9.01 15.77
N ARG A 149 2.49 -8.66 14.55
CA ARG A 149 1.81 -7.78 13.60
C ARG A 149 1.69 -8.45 12.24
N GLN A 150 0.51 -8.35 11.65
CA GLN A 150 0.29 -8.67 10.25
C GLN A 150 0.46 -7.39 9.42
N LEU A 151 1.22 -7.48 8.33
CA LEU A 151 1.40 -6.41 7.36
C LEU A 151 0.90 -6.86 5.99
N VAL A 152 0.22 -5.97 5.26
CA VAL A 152 -0.05 -6.12 3.84
C VAL A 152 0.66 -4.98 3.12
N VAL A 153 1.62 -5.34 2.29
CA VAL A 153 2.59 -4.41 1.69
C VAL A 153 2.38 -4.36 0.18
N PRO A 154 2.04 -3.19 -0.40
CA PRO A 154 1.98 -3.01 -1.84
C PRO A 154 3.33 -3.33 -2.50
N SER A 155 3.30 -3.82 -3.73
CA SER A 155 4.49 -4.29 -4.46
C SER A 155 5.64 -3.30 -4.46
N ARG A 156 5.37 -2.01 -4.64
CA ARG A 156 6.39 -0.95 -4.68
C ARG A 156 7.14 -0.72 -3.38
N PHE A 157 6.60 -1.17 -2.25
CA PHE A 157 7.27 -1.16 -0.95
C PHE A 157 7.83 -2.53 -0.57
N ALA A 158 7.66 -3.53 -1.45
CA ALA A 158 8.21 -4.88 -1.37
C ALA A 158 9.25 -5.10 -2.46
N TYR A 159 8.95 -5.91 -3.47
CA TYR A 159 9.90 -6.31 -4.52
C TYR A 159 9.63 -5.61 -5.88
N GLY A 160 8.55 -4.82 -5.98
CA GLY A 160 8.25 -3.97 -7.13
C GLY A 160 8.03 -4.71 -8.46
N PRO A 161 8.29 -4.01 -9.59
CA PRO A 161 8.02 -4.55 -10.92
C PRO A 161 9.02 -5.63 -11.35
N ARG A 162 10.11 -5.82 -10.63
CA ARG A 162 11.10 -6.87 -10.95
C ARG A 162 10.76 -8.20 -10.28
N GLY A 163 10.11 -8.16 -9.10
CA GLY A 163 9.93 -9.35 -8.29
C GLY A 163 11.26 -9.98 -7.85
N THR A 164 11.23 -11.26 -7.55
CA THR A 164 12.40 -12.13 -7.28
C THR A 164 12.15 -13.50 -7.88
N ALA A 165 13.10 -14.43 -7.72
CA ALA A 165 12.92 -15.83 -8.16
C ALA A 165 11.67 -16.49 -7.55
N LYS A 166 11.23 -16.05 -6.36
CA LYS A 166 10.07 -16.61 -5.64
C LYS A 166 8.86 -15.67 -5.60
N VAL A 167 9.03 -14.38 -5.92
CA VAL A 167 7.97 -13.38 -5.86
C VAL A 167 7.71 -12.85 -7.26
N PRO A 168 6.51 -13.04 -7.82
CA PRO A 168 6.16 -12.50 -9.12
C PRO A 168 6.27 -10.96 -9.17
N PRO A 169 6.49 -10.37 -10.36
CA PRO A 169 6.44 -8.93 -10.52
C PRO A 169 5.12 -8.32 -10.05
N ASN A 170 5.20 -7.12 -9.46
CA ASN A 170 4.04 -6.36 -8.98
C ASN A 170 3.16 -7.11 -7.96
N SER A 171 3.74 -8.01 -7.18
CA SER A 171 2.99 -8.77 -6.17
C SER A 171 2.87 -7.99 -4.86
N VAL A 172 1.64 -7.90 -4.35
CA VAL A 172 1.38 -7.55 -2.95
C VAL A 172 1.93 -8.66 -2.06
N MET A 173 2.48 -8.30 -0.92
CA MET A 173 3.05 -9.24 0.03
C MET A 173 2.30 -9.19 1.36
N VAL A 174 2.11 -10.35 1.97
CA VAL A 174 1.57 -10.48 3.33
C VAL A 174 2.67 -10.98 4.25
N PHE A 175 2.85 -10.31 5.38
CA PHE A 175 3.82 -10.71 6.39
C PHE A 175 3.13 -10.86 7.74
N VAL A 176 3.54 -11.88 8.49
CA VAL A 176 3.29 -11.96 9.93
C VAL A 176 4.64 -11.82 10.60
N MET A 177 4.80 -10.81 11.43
CA MET A 177 6.06 -10.43 12.07
C MET A 177 5.91 -10.43 13.59
N ARG A 178 6.86 -11.01 14.28
CA ARG A 178 7.00 -10.90 15.73
C ARG A 178 8.23 -10.09 16.07
N LEU A 179 8.09 -9.11 16.95
CA LEU A 179 9.21 -8.33 17.47
C LEU A 179 9.79 -9.01 18.70
N ASP A 180 10.95 -9.65 18.53
CA ASP A 180 11.60 -10.43 19.59
C ASP A 180 12.50 -9.56 20.47
N GLY A 181 13.03 -8.45 19.93
CA GLY A 181 13.90 -7.55 20.69
C GLY A 181 14.16 -6.21 20.02
N VAL A 182 14.60 -5.24 20.81
CA VAL A 182 15.08 -3.90 20.39
C VAL A 182 16.37 -3.61 21.12
N ARG A 183 17.40 -3.17 20.37
CA ARG A 183 18.74 -2.81 20.89
C ARG A 183 19.11 -1.38 20.56
#